data_f56ca42ae3dce59d245cd6fe54d761b5
#
_entry.id   f56ca42ae3dce59d245cd6fe54d761b5
#
_cell.length_a   1.000
_cell.length_b   1.000
_cell.length_c   1.000
_cell.angle_alpha   90.00
_cell.angle_beta   90.00
_cell.angle_gamma   90.00
#
_symmetry.space_group_name_H-M   'P 1'
#
loop_
_entity.id
_entity.type
_entity.pdbx_description
1 polymer ?
#
loop_
_entity_poly.entity_id
_entity_poly.type
_entity_poly.pdbx_seq_one_letter_code
_entity_poly.pdbx_strand_id
1 'polypeptide(L)'
;MKKPIFLLFAFIFLCNCTSNTIYKKPSDLISKDSMSILIQEMILASSAKNVKTIHLQRKINYFPFVFDRFKIDSTRFMKSSFYYTSKIDEYEEILARVKVNLDALKEKYSALKIIKDSIVRDSIDRLRVKKPIKKEYLKENFDFSKKSKLPKN
;
A
#
# COMPACT_ATOMS: atom_id res chain seq x y z
N MET A 1 -26.09 -54.40 -2.87
CA MET A 1 -26.05 -53.74 -4.20
C MET A 1 -25.85 -52.21 -4.13
N LYS A 2 -25.27 -51.64 -3.06
CA LYS A 2 -25.03 -50.16 -2.94
C LYS A 2 -23.59 -49.70 -3.26
N LYS A 3 -22.64 -50.62 -3.36
CA LYS A 3 -21.22 -50.35 -3.62
C LYS A 3 -20.90 -49.77 -5.04
N PRO A 4 -21.53 -50.22 -6.16
CA PRO A 4 -21.23 -49.70 -7.49
C PRO A 4 -21.72 -48.27 -7.68
N ILE A 5 -22.79 -47.83 -7.00
CA ILE A 5 -23.34 -46.48 -7.10
C ILE A 5 -22.37 -45.46 -6.48
N PHE A 6 -21.69 -45.81 -5.38
CA PHE A 6 -20.71 -44.94 -4.73
C PHE A 6 -19.45 -44.75 -5.59
N LEU A 7 -19.00 -45.84 -6.27
CA LEU A 7 -17.90 -45.75 -7.23
C LEU A 7 -18.22 -44.89 -8.46
N LEU A 8 -19.46 -44.99 -8.97
CA LEU A 8 -19.93 -44.14 -10.07
C LEU A 8 -19.96 -42.66 -9.68
N PHE A 9 -20.43 -42.35 -8.46
CA PHE A 9 -20.47 -40.99 -7.93
C PHE A 9 -19.07 -40.41 -7.72
N ALA A 10 -18.13 -41.20 -7.19
CA ALA A 10 -16.74 -40.79 -7.03
C ALA A 10 -16.07 -40.50 -8.39
N PHE A 11 -16.39 -41.27 -9.44
CA PHE A 11 -15.85 -41.09 -10.79
C PHE A 11 -16.33 -39.78 -11.45
N ILE A 12 -17.57 -39.34 -11.17
CA ILE A 12 -18.13 -38.08 -11.70
C ILE A 12 -17.40 -36.86 -11.08
N PHE A 13 -16.94 -36.92 -9.83
CA PHE A 13 -16.17 -35.85 -9.19
C PHE A 13 -14.76 -35.67 -9.78
N LEU A 14 -14.17 -36.71 -10.37
CA LEU A 14 -12.83 -36.66 -10.95
C LEU A 14 -12.80 -35.99 -12.34
N CYS A 15 -13.94 -35.87 -13.04
CA CYS A 15 -14.02 -35.31 -14.39
C CYS A 15 -14.19 -33.79 -14.43
N ASN A 16 -14.30 -33.08 -13.31
CA ASN A 16 -14.61 -31.65 -13.26
C ASN A 16 -13.41 -30.68 -13.34
N CYS A 17 -12.21 -31.15 -13.62
CA CYS A 17 -11.00 -30.32 -13.60
C CYS A 17 -10.32 -30.21 -14.96
N THR A 18 -10.98 -29.68 -15.99
CA THR A 18 -10.27 -29.22 -17.22
C THR A 18 -10.97 -28.02 -17.86
N SER A 19 -11.00 -26.88 -17.19
CA SER A 19 -11.20 -25.62 -17.91
C SER A 19 -9.83 -25.04 -18.28
N ASN A 20 -9.18 -25.59 -19.27
CA ASN A 20 -8.02 -24.97 -19.89
C ASN A 20 -8.51 -23.78 -20.72
N THR A 21 -8.80 -22.65 -20.06
CA THR A 21 -9.27 -21.44 -20.71
C THR A 21 -8.07 -20.77 -21.38
N ILE A 22 -7.83 -21.13 -22.65
CA ILE A 22 -6.80 -20.50 -23.47
C ILE A 22 -7.31 -19.11 -23.84
N TYR A 23 -6.85 -18.09 -23.13
CA TYR A 23 -7.17 -16.71 -23.45
C TYR A 23 -6.43 -16.31 -24.73
N LYS A 24 -7.19 -15.86 -25.73
CA LYS A 24 -6.62 -15.32 -26.97
C LYS A 24 -5.87 -14.03 -26.65
N LYS A 25 -4.68 -13.88 -27.23
CA LYS A 25 -3.88 -12.66 -27.09
C LYS A 25 -4.67 -11.44 -27.58
N PRO A 26 -4.92 -10.42 -26.73
CA PRO A 26 -5.57 -9.18 -27.14
C PRO A 26 -4.74 -8.45 -28.21
N SER A 27 -5.41 -7.78 -29.15
CA SER A 27 -4.73 -6.96 -30.18
C SER A 27 -4.02 -5.73 -29.56
N ASP A 28 -4.54 -5.24 -28.45
CA ASP A 28 -4.08 -4.09 -27.69
C ASP A 28 -3.37 -4.49 -26.37
N LEU A 29 -2.72 -5.67 -26.38
CA LEU A 29 -2.02 -6.19 -25.19
C LEU A 29 -1.03 -5.17 -24.65
N ILE A 30 -1.08 -4.94 -23.34
CA ILE A 30 -0.09 -4.12 -22.63
C ILE A 30 1.23 -4.91 -22.59
N SER A 31 2.37 -4.26 -22.90
CA SER A 31 3.69 -4.91 -22.83
C SER A 31 4.02 -5.37 -21.42
N LYS A 32 4.85 -6.41 -21.25
CA LYS A 32 5.26 -6.92 -19.93
C LYS A 32 5.86 -5.82 -19.05
N ASP A 33 6.71 -4.96 -19.61
CA ASP A 33 7.35 -3.86 -18.88
C ASP A 33 6.31 -2.86 -18.38
N SER A 34 5.41 -2.41 -19.25
CA SER A 34 4.33 -1.51 -18.88
C SER A 34 3.36 -2.16 -17.90
N MET A 35 3.08 -3.45 -18.05
CA MET A 35 2.21 -4.20 -17.14
C MET A 35 2.82 -4.31 -15.75
N SER A 36 4.14 -4.53 -15.63
CA SER A 36 4.81 -4.57 -14.33
C SER A 36 4.74 -3.22 -13.59
N ILE A 37 4.96 -2.12 -14.30
CA ILE A 37 4.86 -0.77 -13.72
C ILE A 37 3.41 -0.46 -13.33
N LEU A 38 2.46 -0.82 -14.19
CA LEU A 38 1.04 -0.61 -13.94
C LEU A 38 0.55 -1.38 -12.71
N ILE A 39 0.92 -2.66 -12.58
CA ILE A 39 0.60 -3.48 -11.40
C ILE A 39 1.24 -2.86 -10.13
N GLN A 40 2.49 -2.42 -10.19
CA GLN A 40 3.15 -1.72 -9.10
C GLN A 40 2.34 -0.48 -8.65
N GLU A 41 1.94 0.39 -9.58
CA GLU A 41 1.16 1.59 -9.26
C GLU A 41 -0.24 1.23 -8.71
N MET A 42 -0.85 0.15 -9.19
CA MET A 42 -2.13 -0.35 -8.65
C MET A 42 -1.98 -0.85 -7.21
N ILE A 43 -0.89 -1.53 -6.87
CA ILE A 43 -0.58 -1.96 -5.50
C ILE A 43 -0.41 -0.73 -4.59
N LEU A 44 0.34 0.28 -5.04
CA LEU A 44 0.54 1.52 -4.30
C LEU A 44 -0.79 2.27 -4.12
N ALA A 45 -1.60 2.39 -5.16
CA ALA A 45 -2.92 3.01 -5.12
C ALA A 45 -3.87 2.30 -4.14
N SER A 46 -3.87 0.96 -4.15
CA SER A 46 -4.64 0.15 -3.21
C SER A 46 -4.19 0.35 -1.75
N SER A 47 -2.89 0.39 -1.52
CA SER A 47 -2.31 0.61 -0.19
C SER A 47 -2.60 2.03 0.32
N ALA A 48 -2.52 3.04 -0.56
CA ALA A 48 -2.77 4.43 -0.24
C ALA A 48 -4.23 4.71 0.17
N LYS A 49 -5.19 3.89 -0.28
CA LYS A 49 -6.61 4.02 0.09
C LYS A 49 -6.85 4.09 1.59
N ASN A 50 -6.03 3.39 2.38
CA ASN A 50 -6.19 3.31 3.83
C ASN A 50 -5.39 4.37 4.59
N VAL A 51 -4.54 5.14 3.90
CA VAL A 51 -3.71 6.18 4.49
C VAL A 51 -4.48 7.49 4.56
N LYS A 52 -4.33 8.23 5.67
CA LYS A 52 -4.86 9.60 5.77
C LYS A 52 -4.05 10.55 4.89
N THR A 53 -4.73 11.34 4.09
CA THR A 53 -4.11 12.47 3.39
C THR A 53 -3.74 13.59 4.36
N ILE A 54 -3.00 14.60 3.87
CA ILE A 54 -2.71 15.82 4.62
C ILE A 54 -4.00 16.57 5.04
N HIS A 55 -5.10 16.39 4.29
CA HIS A 55 -6.42 16.96 4.59
C HIS A 55 -7.29 16.00 5.43
N LEU A 56 -6.69 15.00 6.09
CA LEU A 56 -7.35 13.99 6.93
C LEU A 56 -8.38 13.11 6.21
N GLN A 57 -8.44 13.15 4.88
CA GLN A 57 -9.32 12.30 4.08
C GLN A 57 -8.80 10.85 4.06
N ARG A 58 -9.72 9.90 3.97
CA ARG A 58 -9.45 8.46 3.83
C ARG A 58 -10.34 7.85 2.74
N LYS A 59 -10.05 6.63 2.36
CA LYS A 59 -10.84 5.84 1.39
C LYS A 59 -10.92 6.47 0.00
N ILE A 60 -9.91 7.26 -0.39
CA ILE A 60 -9.83 7.82 -1.72
C ILE A 60 -9.53 6.69 -2.71
N ASN A 61 -10.28 6.64 -3.82
CA ASN A 61 -10.00 5.72 -4.91
C ASN A 61 -8.95 6.32 -5.84
N TYR A 62 -7.73 5.80 -5.80
CA TYR A 62 -6.61 6.27 -6.63
C TYR A 62 -6.50 5.55 -7.98
N PHE A 63 -7.28 4.50 -8.24
CA PHE A 63 -7.20 3.75 -9.50
C PHE A 63 -7.48 4.58 -10.75
N PRO A 64 -8.47 5.50 -10.79
CA PRO A 64 -8.68 6.36 -11.95
C PRO A 64 -7.43 7.17 -12.32
N PHE A 65 -6.70 7.69 -11.33
CA PHE A 65 -5.47 8.45 -11.55
C PHE A 65 -4.35 7.59 -12.14
N VAL A 66 -4.29 6.30 -11.78
CA VAL A 66 -3.34 5.36 -12.37
C VAL A 66 -3.69 5.13 -13.85
N PHE A 67 -4.95 4.86 -14.16
CA PHE A 67 -5.40 4.65 -15.54
C PHE A 67 -5.17 5.89 -16.42
N ASP A 68 -5.48 7.07 -15.92
CA ASP A 68 -5.26 8.34 -16.62
C ASP A 68 -3.78 8.59 -16.91
N ARG A 69 -2.91 8.31 -15.94
CA ARG A 69 -1.44 8.47 -16.08
C ARG A 69 -0.88 7.58 -17.19
N PHE A 70 -1.37 6.34 -17.29
CA PHE A 70 -0.92 5.39 -18.30
C PHE A 70 -1.70 5.48 -19.61
N LYS A 71 -2.74 6.32 -19.67
CA LYS A 71 -3.68 6.43 -20.82
C LYS A 71 -4.25 5.07 -21.22
N ILE A 72 -4.64 4.30 -20.24
CA ILE A 72 -5.18 2.94 -20.38
C ILE A 72 -6.55 2.91 -19.71
N ASP A 73 -7.52 2.28 -20.36
CA ASP A 73 -8.81 2.01 -19.73
C ASP A 73 -8.77 0.71 -18.91
N SER A 74 -9.73 0.56 -18.00
CA SER A 74 -9.85 -0.62 -17.14
C SER A 74 -10.11 -1.91 -17.94
N THR A 75 -10.77 -1.81 -19.09
CA THR A 75 -11.09 -2.96 -19.95
C THR A 75 -9.81 -3.52 -20.59
N ARG A 76 -8.96 -2.65 -21.10
CA ARG A 76 -7.65 -3.04 -21.69
C ARG A 76 -6.76 -3.66 -20.62
N PHE A 77 -6.74 -3.07 -19.41
CA PHE A 77 -6.01 -3.64 -18.28
C PHE A 77 -6.52 -5.04 -17.93
N MET A 78 -7.85 -5.22 -17.79
CA MET A 78 -8.43 -6.52 -17.46
C MET A 78 -8.11 -7.58 -18.52
N LYS A 79 -8.29 -7.28 -19.81
CA LYS A 79 -7.97 -8.20 -20.91
C LYS A 79 -6.50 -8.63 -20.89
N SER A 80 -5.59 -7.68 -20.68
CA SER A 80 -4.16 -7.95 -20.59
C SER A 80 -3.82 -8.77 -19.34
N SER A 81 -4.46 -8.48 -18.20
CA SER A 81 -4.30 -9.23 -16.96
C SER A 81 -4.75 -10.68 -17.12
N PHE A 82 -5.93 -10.92 -17.70
CA PHE A 82 -6.41 -12.28 -17.97
C PHE A 82 -5.51 -13.04 -18.93
N TYR A 83 -4.98 -12.38 -19.95
CA TYR A 83 -4.03 -13.01 -20.87
C TYR A 83 -2.76 -13.45 -20.12
N TYR A 84 -2.12 -12.57 -19.34
CA TYR A 84 -0.90 -12.90 -18.60
C TYR A 84 -1.14 -13.93 -17.51
N THR A 85 -2.24 -13.87 -16.78
CA THR A 85 -2.57 -14.88 -15.76
C THR A 85 -2.81 -16.27 -16.35
N SER A 86 -3.17 -16.37 -17.65
CA SER A 86 -3.23 -17.65 -18.37
C SER A 86 -1.84 -18.18 -18.82
N LYS A 87 -0.80 -17.34 -18.70
CA LYS A 87 0.60 -17.65 -19.07
C LYS A 87 1.47 -17.55 -17.81
N ILE A 88 1.49 -18.62 -17.02
CA ILE A 88 2.09 -18.62 -15.69
C ILE A 88 3.52 -18.09 -15.70
N ASP A 89 4.37 -18.58 -16.61
CA ASP A 89 5.78 -18.18 -16.69
C ASP A 89 5.93 -16.67 -16.96
N GLU A 90 5.12 -16.13 -17.91
CA GLU A 90 5.14 -14.72 -18.24
C GLU A 90 4.61 -13.84 -17.10
N TYR A 91 3.62 -14.35 -16.35
CA TYR A 91 3.06 -13.64 -15.21
C TYR A 91 4.01 -13.62 -14.03
N GLU A 92 4.70 -14.72 -13.76
CA GLU A 92 5.76 -14.80 -12.73
C GLU A 92 6.90 -13.82 -13.03
N GLU A 93 7.33 -13.70 -14.28
CA GLU A 93 8.33 -12.71 -14.70
C GLU A 93 7.86 -11.27 -14.41
N ILE A 94 6.61 -10.95 -14.74
CA ILE A 94 6.03 -9.65 -14.45
C ILE A 94 6.02 -9.38 -12.94
N LEU A 95 5.55 -10.34 -12.14
CA LEU A 95 5.48 -10.18 -10.68
C LEU A 95 6.86 -10.08 -10.03
N ALA A 96 7.86 -10.81 -10.53
CA ALA A 96 9.24 -10.69 -10.07
C ALA A 96 9.77 -9.26 -10.26
N ARG A 97 9.50 -8.64 -11.42
CA ARG A 97 9.86 -7.25 -11.68
C ARG A 97 9.11 -6.28 -10.76
N VAL A 98 7.82 -6.50 -10.54
CA VAL A 98 7.02 -5.71 -9.58
C VAL A 98 7.66 -5.74 -8.20
N LYS A 99 8.05 -6.93 -7.73
CA LYS A 99 8.69 -7.10 -6.43
C LYS A 99 10.00 -6.31 -6.34
N VAL A 100 10.89 -6.47 -7.31
CA VAL A 100 12.17 -5.74 -7.35
C VAL A 100 11.95 -4.23 -7.30
N ASN A 101 11.01 -3.71 -8.08
CA ASN A 101 10.70 -2.29 -8.12
C ASN A 101 10.13 -1.79 -6.79
N LEU A 102 9.24 -2.55 -6.14
CA LEU A 102 8.67 -2.18 -4.83
C LEU A 102 9.73 -2.22 -3.74
N ASP A 103 10.64 -3.19 -3.76
CA ASP A 103 11.74 -3.29 -2.80
C ASP A 103 12.71 -2.09 -2.95
N ALA A 104 13.06 -1.71 -4.18
CA ALA A 104 13.87 -0.52 -4.45
C ALA A 104 13.19 0.79 -3.98
N LEU A 105 11.86 0.92 -4.18
CA LEU A 105 11.09 2.05 -3.66
C LEU A 105 11.10 2.08 -2.13
N LYS A 106 10.92 0.92 -1.49
CA LYS A 106 10.95 0.80 -0.02
C LYS A 106 12.31 1.24 0.54
N GLU A 107 13.41 0.80 -0.04
CA GLU A 107 14.76 1.20 0.38
C GLU A 107 14.95 2.72 0.24
N LYS A 108 14.61 3.27 -0.93
CA LYS A 108 14.69 4.71 -1.19
C LYS A 108 13.93 5.54 -0.15
N TYR A 109 12.68 5.18 0.11
CA TYR A 109 11.85 5.93 1.07
C TYR A 109 12.26 5.69 2.53
N SER A 110 12.81 4.52 2.86
CA SER A 110 13.38 4.25 4.18
C SER A 110 14.60 5.13 4.44
N ALA A 111 15.51 5.25 3.48
CA ALA A 111 16.67 6.15 3.58
C ALA A 111 16.24 7.61 3.73
N LEU A 112 15.28 8.07 2.92
CA LEU A 112 14.74 9.44 3.02
C LEU A 112 14.10 9.71 4.38
N LYS A 113 13.40 8.74 4.95
CA LYS A 113 12.81 8.85 6.29
C LYS A 113 13.88 9.03 7.35
N ILE A 114 14.95 8.23 7.33
CA ILE A 114 16.08 8.34 8.28
C ILE A 114 16.69 9.74 8.23
N ILE A 115 16.95 10.26 7.02
CA ILE A 115 17.51 11.61 6.83
C ILE A 115 16.55 12.67 7.39
N LYS A 116 15.25 12.59 7.07
CA LYS A 116 14.25 13.51 7.59
C LYS A 116 14.18 13.48 9.11
N ASP A 117 14.17 12.29 9.71
CA ASP A 117 14.07 12.13 11.16
C ASP A 117 15.34 12.66 11.87
N SER A 118 16.53 12.57 11.25
CA SER A 118 17.77 13.17 11.80
C SER A 118 17.70 14.69 11.74
N ILE A 119 17.28 15.29 10.62
CA ILE A 119 17.13 16.75 10.48
C ILE A 119 16.15 17.31 11.51
N VAL A 120 15.02 16.62 11.73
CA VAL A 120 14.01 17.03 12.70
C VAL A 120 14.59 16.97 14.12
N ARG A 121 15.33 15.90 14.46
CA ARG A 121 15.98 15.77 15.79
C ARG A 121 17.00 16.90 16.02
N ASP A 122 17.89 17.13 15.06
CA ASP A 122 18.89 18.21 15.16
C ASP A 122 18.22 19.58 15.32
N SER A 123 17.12 19.82 14.62
CA SER A 123 16.36 21.06 14.75
C SER A 123 15.74 21.23 16.14
N ILE A 124 15.16 20.16 16.69
CA ILE A 124 14.58 20.16 18.03
C ILE A 124 15.67 20.40 19.09
N ASP A 125 16.82 19.74 18.96
CA ASP A 125 17.92 19.88 19.92
C ASP A 125 18.50 21.30 19.90
N ARG A 126 18.66 21.93 18.74
CA ARG A 126 19.05 23.34 18.62
C ARG A 126 18.05 24.29 19.28
N LEU A 127 16.75 24.00 19.19
CA LEU A 127 15.71 24.81 19.85
C LEU A 127 15.74 24.64 21.37
N ARG A 128 16.03 23.43 21.87
CA ARG A 128 16.18 23.16 23.31
C ARG A 128 17.37 23.87 23.90
N VAL A 129 18.51 23.90 23.19
CA VAL A 129 19.72 24.58 23.62
C VAL A 129 19.51 26.11 23.65
N LYS A 130 18.73 26.67 22.72
CA LYS A 130 18.44 28.12 22.67
C LYS A 130 17.43 28.61 23.70
N LYS A 131 16.68 27.73 24.36
CA LYS A 131 15.78 28.04 25.47
C LYS A 131 16.09 27.14 26.64
N PRO A 132 17.12 27.41 27.44
CA PRO A 132 17.12 26.89 28.79
C PRO A 132 15.91 27.53 29.49
N ILE A 133 14.85 26.77 29.68
CA ILE A 133 13.77 27.15 30.58
C ILE A 133 14.45 27.17 31.95
N LYS A 134 14.79 28.39 32.46
CA LYS A 134 15.27 28.58 33.80
C LYS A 134 14.22 27.96 34.70
N LYS A 135 14.53 26.83 35.33
CA LYS A 135 13.69 26.21 36.38
C LYS A 135 13.38 27.21 37.49
N GLU A 136 14.17 28.25 37.61
CA GLU A 136 14.04 29.39 38.52
C GLU A 136 12.80 30.23 38.15
N TYR A 137 12.51 30.48 36.85
CA TYR A 137 11.37 31.25 36.40
C TYR A 137 10.02 30.60 36.75
N LEU A 138 9.98 29.26 36.79
CA LEU A 138 8.78 28.51 37.17
C LEU A 138 8.55 28.49 38.68
N LYS A 139 9.60 28.56 39.50
CA LYS A 139 9.48 28.66 40.98
C LYS A 139 9.02 30.04 41.42
N GLU A 140 9.44 31.10 40.72
CA GLU A 140 9.14 32.48 41.07
C GLU A 140 7.71 32.92 40.68
N ASN A 141 7.22 32.40 39.55
CA ASN A 141 5.91 32.78 38.98
C ASN A 141 4.77 31.80 39.25
N PHE A 142 5.04 30.58 39.68
CA PHE A 142 4.05 29.58 40.03
C PHE A 142 4.32 28.97 41.43
N ASP A 143 4.11 29.78 42.45
CA ASP A 143 4.06 29.27 43.81
C ASP A 143 2.68 28.66 44.10
N PHE A 144 2.56 27.37 43.85
CA PHE A 144 1.35 26.59 44.14
C PHE A 144 1.08 26.43 45.64
N SER A 145 1.93 26.97 46.53
CA SER A 145 1.74 26.90 47.97
C SER A 145 0.78 27.96 48.53
N LYS A 146 0.46 28.99 47.75
CA LYS A 146 -0.58 29.94 48.12
C LYS A 146 -1.97 29.34 47.86
N LYS A 147 -2.41 28.47 48.75
CA LYS A 147 -3.82 28.11 48.86
C LYS A 147 -4.65 29.38 48.94
N SER A 148 -5.42 29.68 47.93
CA SER A 148 -6.48 30.64 48.01
C SER A 148 -7.42 30.24 49.13
N LYS A 149 -7.46 31.02 50.21
CA LYS A 149 -8.53 30.96 51.20
C LYS A 149 -9.81 31.38 50.50
N LEU A 150 -10.65 30.44 50.11
CA LEU A 150 -12.01 30.73 49.73
C LEU A 150 -12.75 31.31 50.93
N PRO A 151 -13.44 32.44 50.80
CA PRO A 151 -14.34 32.93 51.85
C PRO A 151 -15.49 31.93 52.00
N LYS A 152 -15.69 31.46 53.25
CA LYS A 152 -16.90 30.72 53.62
C LYS A 152 -18.03 31.73 53.77
N ASN A 153 -19.02 31.65 52.90
CA ASN A 153 -20.39 32.07 53.17
C ASN A 153 -21.25 30.85 53.38
#